data_b246934a0d723ddb70d5ca98e4e6c1e3
#
_entry.id   b246934a0d723ddb70d5ca98e4e6c1e3
#
_cell.length_a   1.000
_cell.length_b   1.000
_cell.length_c   1.000
_cell.angle_alpha   90.00
_cell.angle_beta   90.00
_cell.angle_gamma   90.00
#
_symmetry.space_group_name_H-M   'P 1'
#
loop_
_entity.id
_entity.type
_entity.pdbx_description
1 polymer ?
#
loop_
_entity_poly.entity_id
_entity_poly.type
_entity_poly.pdbx_seq_one_letter_code
_entity_poly.pdbx_strand_id
1 'polypeptide(L)'
;MNIFILHPSFPAQYLNLAPYLASNPENQVFFLSKENSINAQLRGVTLALYPKPSEESDKWIKTCGPLRPAAEAVVEGQAVLRAMDWLAKEKNVRPDVIIGHTGWGSTLYCKDMYPKVPILGYFEWYYLVEDSDCYWWPDEIPQIGNRISIRTRNAHHLMNLELCDVGIAPTKWQYSQFPEEYKPKINIIHEGIDTRFCSPDPSGKRPGLVLDDIKLNIPEGTEIITYVARGFEIYRGFPYFMDAIRHVLAHRPNTHVVVVGKDRICYGAQLKDTTYLKEEEKKGGYPTDRVHFVGLRNRGDYQKILRASSCHVYLTRPFVLSWSCLEAMSFACPIVGSKTPPVEEVMEDGVNGLLAEFRSPYHIARKIEELLDDPERAKKLGAAARETILERFELMKCMKAQEDLMYRVVR
;
A
#
# COMPACT_ATOMS: atom_id res chain seq x y z
N MET A 1 19.42 -12.10 -19.66
CA MET A 1 18.79 -10.78 -19.86
C MET A 1 19.06 -9.90 -18.65
N ASN A 2 19.48 -8.65 -18.88
CA ASN A 2 19.72 -7.67 -17.81
C ASN A 2 18.43 -6.90 -17.51
N ILE A 3 17.86 -7.10 -16.35
CA ILE A 3 16.62 -6.46 -15.90
C ILE A 3 16.98 -5.37 -14.89
N PHE A 4 16.65 -4.11 -15.20
CA PHE A 4 16.83 -3.01 -14.26
C PHE A 4 15.50 -2.73 -13.56
N ILE A 5 15.50 -2.75 -12.23
CA ILE A 5 14.34 -2.39 -11.39
C ILE A 5 14.66 -1.06 -10.70
N LEU A 6 13.78 -0.08 -10.88
CA LEU A 6 14.00 1.30 -10.43
C LEU A 6 12.96 1.70 -9.36
N HIS A 7 13.43 1.97 -8.14
CA HIS A 7 12.59 2.52 -7.07
C HIS A 7 13.45 3.24 -6.02
N PRO A 8 13.08 4.45 -5.54
CA PRO A 8 13.88 5.19 -4.57
C PRO A 8 14.01 4.52 -3.20
N SER A 9 13.14 3.56 -2.89
CA SER A 9 13.15 2.77 -1.65
C SER A 9 13.29 1.29 -1.98
N PHE A 10 14.27 0.61 -1.39
CA PHE A 10 14.49 -0.82 -1.58
C PHE A 10 13.80 -1.62 -0.46
N PRO A 11 13.14 -2.73 -0.73
CA PRO A 11 12.74 -3.28 -2.03
C PRO A 11 11.33 -2.83 -2.50
N ALA A 12 10.59 -2.05 -1.70
CA ALA A 12 9.25 -1.53 -2.00
C ALA A 12 8.30 -2.59 -2.60
N GLN A 13 7.57 -2.26 -3.68
CA GLN A 13 6.62 -3.15 -4.34
C GLN A 13 7.28 -4.35 -5.03
N TYR A 14 8.58 -4.32 -5.23
CA TYR A 14 9.33 -5.36 -5.94
C TYR A 14 9.95 -6.42 -5.02
N LEU A 15 9.57 -6.44 -3.75
CA LEU A 15 10.07 -7.40 -2.73
C LEU A 15 10.01 -8.86 -3.22
N ASN A 16 8.94 -9.22 -3.89
CA ASN A 16 8.72 -10.58 -4.37
C ASN A 16 9.12 -10.74 -5.85
N LEU A 17 8.81 -9.76 -6.69
CA LEU A 17 9.09 -9.81 -8.13
C LEU A 17 10.59 -9.86 -8.44
N ALA A 18 11.42 -9.05 -7.77
CA ALA A 18 12.84 -8.98 -8.07
C ALA A 18 13.56 -10.34 -7.86
N PRO A 19 13.43 -11.03 -6.69
CA PRO A 19 14.03 -12.34 -6.53
C PRO A 19 13.35 -13.43 -7.38
N TYR A 20 12.07 -13.29 -7.72
CA TYR A 20 11.38 -14.19 -8.63
C TYR A 20 12.01 -14.13 -10.02
N LEU A 21 12.20 -12.94 -10.61
CA LEU A 21 12.86 -12.76 -11.89
C LEU A 21 14.32 -13.23 -11.86
N ALA A 22 15.02 -13.01 -10.75
CA ALA A 22 16.39 -13.46 -10.55
C ALA A 22 16.54 -14.99 -10.36
N SER A 23 15.44 -15.69 -10.11
CA SER A 23 15.46 -17.16 -9.99
C SER A 23 15.66 -17.86 -11.34
N ASN A 24 15.36 -17.19 -12.45
CA ASN A 24 15.71 -17.66 -13.80
C ASN A 24 17.22 -17.38 -14.03
N PRO A 25 18.06 -18.42 -14.26
CA PRO A 25 19.50 -18.27 -14.43
C PRO A 25 19.92 -17.45 -15.68
N GLU A 26 19.01 -17.25 -16.62
CA GLU A 26 19.25 -16.42 -17.81
C GLU A 26 19.09 -14.92 -17.51
N ASN A 27 18.57 -14.56 -16.32
CA ASN A 27 18.34 -13.19 -15.92
C ASN A 27 19.40 -12.70 -14.93
N GLN A 28 19.87 -11.49 -15.15
CA GLN A 28 20.64 -10.72 -14.18
C GLN A 28 19.77 -9.52 -13.74
N VAL A 29 19.40 -9.48 -12.47
CA VAL A 29 18.50 -8.43 -11.94
C VAL A 29 19.32 -7.41 -11.15
N PHE A 30 19.23 -6.16 -11.57
CA PHE A 30 19.87 -5.01 -10.94
C PHE A 30 18.78 -4.11 -10.36
N PHE A 31 18.83 -3.87 -9.06
CA PHE A 31 17.91 -2.97 -8.38
C PHE A 31 18.61 -1.64 -8.09
N LEU A 32 18.17 -0.57 -8.74
CA LEU A 32 18.71 0.77 -8.53
C LEU A 32 17.85 1.51 -7.51
N SER A 33 18.46 1.93 -6.40
CA SER A 33 17.78 2.59 -5.28
C SER A 33 18.65 3.66 -4.64
N LYS A 34 18.01 4.59 -3.91
CA LYS A 34 18.75 5.55 -3.08
C LYS A 34 19.49 4.82 -1.96
N GLU A 35 20.62 5.39 -1.54
CA GLU A 35 21.30 4.96 -0.33
C GLU A 35 20.35 5.02 0.86
N ASN A 36 20.04 3.86 1.40
CA ASN A 36 19.19 3.66 2.57
C ASN A 36 19.99 3.01 3.68
N SER A 37 19.60 3.27 4.92
CA SER A 37 20.11 2.58 6.10
C SER A 37 19.60 1.14 6.25
N ILE A 38 19.04 0.54 5.21
CA ILE A 38 18.42 -0.79 5.26
C ILE A 38 19.43 -1.83 4.78
N ASN A 39 19.92 -2.67 5.70
CA ASN A 39 20.70 -3.87 5.42
C ASN A 39 19.78 -5.03 4.94
N ALA A 40 18.98 -4.80 3.91
CA ALA A 40 18.16 -5.84 3.30
C ALA A 40 18.88 -6.37 2.06
N GLN A 41 18.86 -7.68 1.87
CA GLN A 41 19.35 -8.35 0.66
C GLN A 41 18.22 -9.17 0.06
N LEU A 42 18.11 -9.17 -1.25
CA LEU A 42 17.23 -10.06 -2.00
C LEU A 42 18.07 -11.09 -2.74
N ARG A 43 17.66 -12.34 -2.67
CA ARG A 43 18.38 -13.46 -3.28
C ARG A 43 18.47 -13.27 -4.80
N GLY A 44 19.71 -13.32 -5.34
CA GLY A 44 19.98 -13.21 -6.78
C GLY A 44 19.85 -11.81 -7.35
N VAL A 45 19.59 -10.78 -6.54
CA VAL A 45 19.42 -9.39 -6.98
C VAL A 45 20.67 -8.58 -6.64
N THR A 46 21.25 -7.91 -7.63
CA THR A 46 22.34 -6.97 -7.43
C THR A 46 21.78 -5.58 -7.10
N LEU A 47 22.09 -5.10 -5.90
CA LEU A 47 21.68 -3.77 -5.46
C LEU A 47 22.72 -2.72 -5.91
N ALA A 48 22.29 -1.75 -6.71
CA ALA A 48 23.07 -0.59 -7.12
C ALA A 48 22.51 0.66 -6.42
N LEU A 49 23.32 1.27 -5.55
CA LEU A 49 22.91 2.43 -4.78
C LEU A 49 23.39 3.72 -5.44
N TYR A 50 22.53 4.73 -5.47
CA TYR A 50 22.86 6.09 -5.85
C TYR A 50 22.65 7.06 -4.69
N PRO A 51 23.43 8.17 -4.62
CA PRO A 51 23.40 9.09 -3.49
C PRO A 51 22.04 9.80 -3.40
N LYS A 52 21.69 10.20 -2.18
CA LYS A 52 20.55 11.09 -1.92
C LYS A 52 20.76 12.46 -2.62
N PRO A 53 19.68 13.22 -2.85
CA PRO A 53 19.79 14.59 -3.34
C PRO A 53 20.76 15.42 -2.48
N SER A 54 21.51 16.32 -3.13
CA SER A 54 22.38 17.26 -2.42
C SER A 54 21.53 18.30 -1.65
N GLU A 55 22.14 18.94 -0.66
CA GLU A 55 21.48 20.05 0.05
C GLU A 55 21.05 21.18 -0.89
N GLU A 56 21.80 21.43 -1.95
CA GLU A 56 21.47 22.43 -2.96
C GLU A 56 20.21 22.02 -3.74
N SER A 57 20.11 20.76 -4.15
CA SER A 57 18.90 20.20 -4.77
C SER A 57 17.69 20.31 -3.84
N ASP A 58 17.85 19.97 -2.56
CA ASP A 58 16.77 20.06 -1.57
C ASP A 58 16.30 21.52 -1.35
N LYS A 59 17.24 22.48 -1.35
CA LYS A 59 16.90 23.90 -1.27
C LYS A 59 16.12 24.35 -2.51
N TRP A 60 16.59 23.97 -3.70
CA TRP A 60 15.91 24.29 -4.96
C TRP A 60 14.49 23.69 -5.00
N ILE A 61 14.32 22.42 -4.67
CA ILE A 61 13.01 21.74 -4.62
C ILE A 61 12.02 22.53 -3.74
N LYS A 62 12.46 23.02 -2.57
CA LYS A 62 11.61 23.79 -1.66
C LYS A 62 11.10 25.10 -2.26
N THR A 63 11.79 25.68 -3.24
CA THR A 63 11.37 26.92 -3.91
C THR A 63 10.38 26.70 -5.05
N CYS A 64 10.15 25.46 -5.49
CA CYS A 64 9.35 25.13 -6.66
C CYS A 64 7.83 25.21 -6.45
N GLY A 65 7.35 25.52 -5.24
CA GLY A 65 5.92 25.68 -4.93
C GLY A 65 5.07 24.47 -5.39
N PRO A 66 4.02 24.68 -6.17
CA PRO A 66 3.16 23.57 -6.65
C PRO A 66 3.89 22.55 -7.55
N LEU A 67 5.01 22.93 -8.19
CA LEU A 67 5.85 22.04 -9.00
C LEU A 67 6.77 21.15 -8.17
N ARG A 68 6.78 21.27 -6.86
CA ARG A 68 7.67 20.52 -5.97
C ARG A 68 7.69 19.00 -6.25
N PRO A 69 6.57 18.30 -6.44
CA PRO A 69 6.60 16.87 -6.75
C PRO A 69 7.30 16.56 -8.09
N ALA A 70 7.12 17.41 -9.10
CA ALA A 70 7.81 17.26 -10.37
C ALA A 70 9.31 17.57 -10.25
N ALA A 71 9.69 18.57 -9.44
CA ALA A 71 11.09 18.88 -9.15
C ALA A 71 11.80 17.74 -8.41
N GLU A 72 11.13 17.11 -7.44
CA GLU A 72 11.60 15.91 -6.76
C GLU A 72 11.82 14.75 -7.77
N ALA A 73 10.88 14.55 -8.69
CA ALA A 73 10.95 13.53 -9.74
C ALA A 73 12.11 13.80 -10.73
N VAL A 74 12.36 15.06 -11.09
CA VAL A 74 13.51 15.45 -11.95
C VAL A 74 14.83 15.10 -11.28
N VAL A 75 15.01 15.48 -10.01
CA VAL A 75 16.24 15.17 -9.25
C VAL A 75 16.44 13.68 -9.09
N GLU A 76 15.37 12.93 -8.85
CA GLU A 76 15.40 11.47 -8.77
C GLU A 76 15.82 10.85 -10.10
N GLY A 77 15.18 11.22 -11.21
CA GLY A 77 15.49 10.70 -12.53
C GLY A 77 16.94 10.97 -12.95
N GLN A 78 17.48 12.15 -12.62
CA GLN A 78 18.89 12.48 -12.86
C GLN A 78 19.85 11.61 -12.04
N ALA A 79 19.48 11.27 -10.79
CA ALA A 79 20.30 10.40 -9.96
C ALA A 79 20.32 8.96 -10.51
N VAL A 80 19.17 8.45 -10.93
CA VAL A 80 19.05 7.14 -11.59
C VAL A 80 19.86 7.12 -12.89
N LEU A 81 19.76 8.16 -13.72
CA LEU A 81 20.52 8.25 -14.98
C LEU A 81 22.02 8.15 -14.73
N ARG A 82 22.57 8.86 -13.74
CA ARG A 82 23.99 8.77 -13.35
C ARG A 82 24.38 7.36 -12.89
N ALA A 83 23.51 6.69 -12.14
CA ALA A 83 23.77 5.30 -11.72
C ALA A 83 23.78 4.33 -12.90
N MET A 84 22.88 4.50 -13.85
CA MET A 84 22.85 3.69 -15.09
C MET A 84 24.08 3.92 -15.94
N ASP A 85 24.54 5.18 -16.08
CA ASP A 85 25.77 5.54 -16.81
C ASP A 85 27.01 4.90 -16.17
N TRP A 86 27.07 4.95 -14.84
CA TRP A 86 28.15 4.28 -14.08
C TRP A 86 28.15 2.76 -14.29
N LEU A 87 26.98 2.10 -14.24
CA LEU A 87 26.87 0.66 -14.51
C LEU A 87 27.32 0.34 -15.95
N ALA A 88 26.98 1.16 -16.92
CA ALA A 88 27.39 0.97 -18.31
C ALA A 88 28.91 1.12 -18.50
N LYS A 89 29.53 2.12 -17.88
CA LYS A 89 30.96 2.44 -18.05
C LYS A 89 31.86 1.54 -17.21
N GLU A 90 31.54 1.36 -15.93
CA GLU A 90 32.43 0.70 -14.97
C GLU A 90 32.17 -0.81 -14.84
N LYS A 91 30.96 -1.26 -15.14
CA LYS A 91 30.56 -2.68 -15.04
C LYS A 91 30.25 -3.32 -16.39
N ASN A 92 30.24 -2.55 -17.47
CA ASN A 92 29.80 -2.97 -18.81
C ASN A 92 28.40 -3.63 -18.78
N VAL A 93 27.50 -3.10 -17.93
CA VAL A 93 26.13 -3.61 -17.76
C VAL A 93 25.15 -2.59 -18.34
N ARG A 94 24.28 -3.04 -19.24
CA ARG A 94 23.22 -2.26 -19.86
C ARG A 94 21.90 -3.02 -19.75
N PRO A 95 20.76 -2.34 -19.57
CA PRO A 95 19.46 -3.01 -19.47
C PRO A 95 18.99 -3.55 -20.82
N ASP A 96 18.37 -4.72 -20.81
CA ASP A 96 17.53 -5.23 -21.89
C ASP A 96 16.07 -4.83 -21.68
N VAL A 97 15.67 -4.60 -20.41
CA VAL A 97 14.35 -4.09 -19.99
C VAL A 97 14.48 -3.29 -18.70
N ILE A 98 13.66 -2.28 -18.57
CA ILE A 98 13.54 -1.44 -17.36
C ILE A 98 12.15 -1.62 -16.78
N ILE A 99 12.07 -1.92 -15.48
CA ILE A 99 10.83 -1.96 -14.69
C ILE A 99 10.96 -0.87 -13.63
N GLY A 100 10.01 0.06 -13.54
CA GLY A 100 10.16 1.15 -12.59
C GLY A 100 8.88 1.75 -12.08
N HIS A 101 8.91 2.22 -10.84
CA HIS A 101 7.81 2.95 -10.25
C HIS A 101 7.81 4.40 -10.75
N THR A 102 6.79 4.77 -11.51
CA THR A 102 6.72 6.06 -12.19
C THR A 102 6.45 7.24 -11.27
N GLY A 103 5.84 6.99 -10.11
CA GLY A 103 5.39 8.03 -9.16
C GLY A 103 6.51 8.86 -8.53
N TRP A 104 7.77 8.40 -8.63
CA TRP A 104 8.91 9.08 -8.01
C TRP A 104 9.88 9.70 -9.02
N GLY A 105 9.65 9.48 -10.32
CA GLY A 105 10.51 9.99 -11.38
C GLY A 105 11.70 9.10 -11.75
N SER A 106 11.84 7.92 -11.15
CA SER A 106 12.98 7.02 -11.40
C SER A 106 13.12 6.59 -12.86
N THR A 107 12.02 6.58 -13.63
CA THR A 107 11.98 6.20 -15.04
C THR A 107 12.11 7.38 -16.01
N LEU A 108 12.09 8.62 -15.50
CA LEU A 108 11.83 9.84 -16.27
C LEU A 108 12.78 10.09 -17.44
N TYR A 109 14.05 9.69 -17.33
CA TYR A 109 15.08 9.92 -18.36
C TYR A 109 15.66 8.64 -18.96
N CYS A 110 15.03 7.49 -18.72
CA CYS A 110 15.59 6.22 -19.17
C CYS A 110 15.65 6.12 -20.71
N LYS A 111 14.65 6.68 -21.42
CA LYS A 111 14.63 6.70 -22.89
C LYS A 111 15.68 7.64 -23.50
N ASP A 112 16.10 8.68 -22.78
CA ASP A 112 17.16 9.58 -23.26
C ASP A 112 18.51 8.85 -23.33
N MET A 113 18.75 7.92 -22.41
CA MET A 113 19.97 7.10 -22.42
C MET A 113 19.84 5.83 -23.25
N TYR A 114 18.67 5.18 -23.17
CA TYR A 114 18.38 3.90 -23.84
C TYR A 114 17.07 3.97 -24.65
N PRO A 115 17.06 4.66 -25.81
CA PRO A 115 15.84 4.92 -26.59
C PRO A 115 15.07 3.67 -27.03
N LYS A 116 15.79 2.55 -27.24
CA LYS A 116 15.21 1.29 -27.71
C LYS A 116 14.88 0.29 -26.63
N VAL A 117 15.34 0.52 -25.39
CA VAL A 117 15.07 -0.40 -24.28
C VAL A 117 13.64 -0.23 -23.82
N PRO A 118 12.84 -1.29 -23.74
CA PRO A 118 11.46 -1.21 -23.28
C PRO A 118 11.39 -0.85 -21.80
N ILE A 119 10.40 -0.01 -21.45
CA ILE A 119 10.11 0.43 -20.09
C ILE A 119 8.72 -0.07 -19.66
N LEU A 120 8.68 -0.90 -18.61
CA LEU A 120 7.49 -1.33 -17.92
C LEU A 120 7.26 -0.40 -16.71
N GLY A 121 6.35 0.55 -16.85
CA GLY A 121 6.03 1.53 -15.81
C GLY A 121 5.01 0.98 -14.81
N TYR A 122 5.31 1.10 -13.51
CA TYR A 122 4.33 0.84 -12.47
C TYR A 122 3.61 2.13 -12.12
N PHE A 123 2.32 2.20 -12.46
CA PHE A 123 1.44 3.35 -12.32
C PHE A 123 0.52 3.15 -11.11
N GLU A 124 0.99 3.57 -9.93
CA GLU A 124 0.25 3.38 -8.69
C GLU A 124 -0.92 4.34 -8.56
N TRP A 125 -0.74 5.63 -8.94
CA TRP A 125 -1.76 6.64 -8.74
C TRP A 125 -1.63 7.79 -9.72
N TYR A 126 -2.82 8.35 -10.13
CA TYR A 126 -2.94 9.60 -10.85
C TYR A 126 -3.93 10.49 -10.10
N TYR A 127 -3.58 11.75 -9.89
CA TYR A 127 -4.34 12.65 -9.04
C TYR A 127 -5.46 13.34 -9.81
N LEU A 128 -6.71 13.14 -9.38
CA LEU A 128 -7.90 13.85 -9.87
C LEU A 128 -8.39 14.82 -8.80
N VAL A 129 -9.08 15.87 -9.23
CA VAL A 129 -9.63 16.86 -8.29
C VAL A 129 -10.91 16.34 -7.67
N GLU A 130 -11.85 15.91 -8.49
CA GLU A 130 -13.14 15.36 -8.08
C GLU A 130 -13.14 13.83 -8.22
N ASP A 131 -14.07 13.17 -7.55
CA ASP A 131 -14.31 11.72 -7.61
C ASP A 131 -13.06 10.87 -7.35
N SER A 132 -12.20 11.34 -6.44
CA SER A 132 -10.92 10.73 -6.10
C SER A 132 -10.58 10.92 -4.61
N ASP A 133 -9.34 10.66 -4.23
CA ASP A 133 -8.90 10.67 -2.84
C ASP A 133 -9.05 12.00 -2.11
N CYS A 134 -8.84 13.11 -2.80
CA CYS A 134 -8.81 14.43 -2.19
C CYS A 134 -10.21 14.99 -1.91
N TYR A 135 -11.12 14.85 -2.87
CA TYR A 135 -12.46 15.47 -2.86
C TYR A 135 -13.50 14.46 -3.36
N TRP A 136 -13.89 13.55 -2.48
CA TRP A 136 -14.83 12.48 -2.79
C TRP A 136 -16.27 12.82 -2.35
N TRP A 137 -16.43 13.40 -1.16
CA TRP A 137 -17.75 13.68 -0.63
C TRP A 137 -18.25 15.04 -1.09
N PRO A 138 -19.58 15.20 -1.29
CA PRO A 138 -20.18 16.45 -1.82
C PRO A 138 -19.91 17.70 -0.98
N ASP A 139 -19.62 17.53 0.31
CA ASP A 139 -19.29 18.62 1.24
C ASP A 139 -17.82 19.06 1.16
N GLU A 140 -16.97 18.32 0.44
CA GLU A 140 -15.57 18.64 0.22
C GLU A 140 -15.40 19.50 -1.04
N ILE A 141 -15.38 20.82 -0.88
CA ILE A 141 -15.32 21.76 -2.00
C ILE A 141 -13.88 22.23 -2.23
N PRO A 142 -13.22 21.85 -3.35
CA PRO A 142 -11.86 22.27 -3.64
C PRO A 142 -11.80 23.76 -4.04
N GLN A 143 -10.93 24.51 -3.35
CA GLN A 143 -10.61 25.86 -3.77
C GLN A 143 -9.70 25.85 -5.01
N ILE A 144 -9.64 26.97 -5.76
CA ILE A 144 -8.84 27.07 -7.00
C ILE A 144 -7.37 26.71 -6.79
N GLY A 145 -6.77 27.08 -5.66
CA GLY A 145 -5.39 26.74 -5.31
C GLY A 145 -5.17 25.24 -5.17
N ASN A 146 -6.14 24.50 -4.61
CA ASN A 146 -6.11 23.05 -4.52
C ASN A 146 -6.18 22.40 -5.91
N ARG A 147 -7.08 22.88 -6.77
CA ARG A 147 -7.22 22.42 -8.16
C ARG A 147 -5.91 22.57 -8.95
N ILE A 148 -5.27 23.74 -8.85
CA ILE A 148 -3.97 24.02 -9.48
C ILE A 148 -2.91 23.04 -8.94
N SER A 149 -2.81 22.88 -7.63
CA SER A 149 -1.82 22.02 -6.99
C SER A 149 -1.97 20.56 -7.39
N ILE A 150 -3.21 20.03 -7.38
CA ILE A 150 -3.50 18.63 -7.76
C ILE A 150 -3.15 18.40 -9.24
N ARG A 151 -3.59 19.29 -10.14
CA ARG A 151 -3.25 19.19 -11.56
C ARG A 151 -1.73 19.20 -11.80
N THR A 152 -1.02 20.12 -11.16
CA THR A 152 0.43 20.26 -11.32
C THR A 152 1.19 19.05 -10.78
N ARG A 153 0.66 18.38 -9.76
CA ARG A 153 1.24 17.15 -9.20
C ARG A 153 1.39 16.04 -10.24
N ASN A 154 0.56 16.03 -11.27
CA ASN A 154 0.62 15.03 -12.36
C ASN A 154 1.67 15.32 -13.43
N ALA A 155 2.44 16.40 -13.37
CA ALA A 155 3.36 16.77 -14.44
C ALA A 155 4.36 15.63 -14.80
N HIS A 156 5.02 15.06 -13.82
CA HIS A 156 5.94 13.94 -14.04
C HIS A 156 5.23 12.62 -14.36
N HIS A 157 3.98 12.41 -13.90
CA HIS A 157 3.17 11.25 -14.28
C HIS A 157 2.85 11.28 -15.78
N LEU A 158 2.48 12.45 -16.33
CA LEU A 158 2.21 12.60 -17.76
C LEU A 158 3.45 12.31 -18.62
N MET A 159 4.64 12.80 -18.19
CA MET A 159 5.90 12.46 -18.87
C MET A 159 6.16 10.95 -18.86
N ASN A 160 5.94 10.28 -17.75
CA ASN A 160 6.09 8.82 -17.65
C ASN A 160 5.03 8.06 -18.46
N LEU A 161 3.79 8.55 -18.51
CA LEU A 161 2.73 7.97 -19.34
C LEU A 161 3.08 8.06 -20.83
N GLU A 162 3.75 9.11 -21.26
CA GLU A 162 4.23 9.24 -22.63
C GLU A 162 5.41 8.29 -22.89
N LEU A 163 6.42 8.27 -22.00
CA LEU A 163 7.68 7.55 -22.15
C LEU A 163 7.57 6.02 -22.08
N CYS A 164 6.77 5.48 -21.15
CA CYS A 164 6.71 4.03 -20.90
C CYS A 164 6.05 3.31 -22.09
N ASP A 165 6.63 2.18 -22.50
CA ASP A 165 6.08 1.36 -23.57
C ASP A 165 4.81 0.64 -23.12
N VAL A 166 4.79 0.17 -21.86
CA VAL A 166 3.66 -0.48 -21.25
C VAL A 166 3.57 -0.13 -19.76
N GLY A 167 2.36 -0.13 -19.23
CA GLY A 167 2.09 0.18 -17.83
C GLY A 167 1.40 -0.96 -17.07
N ILE A 168 1.59 -0.95 -15.76
CA ILE A 168 0.85 -1.77 -14.80
C ILE A 168 0.19 -0.84 -13.78
N ALA A 169 -1.12 -1.01 -13.56
CA ALA A 169 -1.85 -0.49 -12.42
C ALA A 169 -2.33 -1.66 -11.54
N PRO A 170 -2.23 -1.58 -10.19
CA PRO A 170 -2.51 -2.73 -9.33
C PRO A 170 -3.97 -3.17 -9.29
N THR A 171 -4.91 -2.22 -9.45
CA THR A 171 -6.35 -2.45 -9.32
C THR A 171 -7.13 -1.71 -10.40
N LYS A 172 -8.38 -2.12 -10.64
CA LYS A 172 -9.28 -1.42 -11.57
C LYS A 172 -9.56 0.00 -11.11
N TRP A 173 -9.71 0.19 -9.79
CA TRP A 173 -9.90 1.52 -9.23
C TRP A 173 -8.71 2.43 -9.52
N GLN A 174 -7.49 1.97 -9.28
CA GLN A 174 -6.28 2.76 -9.58
C GLN A 174 -6.14 3.02 -11.08
N TYR A 175 -6.38 2.01 -11.92
CA TYR A 175 -6.44 2.15 -13.38
C TYR A 175 -7.46 3.19 -13.84
N SER A 176 -8.64 3.25 -13.22
CA SER A 176 -9.71 4.19 -13.59
C SER A 176 -9.31 5.66 -13.42
N GLN A 177 -8.33 5.94 -12.56
CA GLN A 177 -7.88 7.32 -12.31
C GLN A 177 -7.02 7.90 -13.45
N PHE A 178 -6.49 7.06 -14.33
CA PHE A 178 -5.61 7.52 -15.42
C PHE A 178 -6.40 8.07 -16.60
N PRO A 179 -5.83 9.05 -17.37
CA PRO A 179 -6.44 9.60 -18.56
C PRO A 179 -6.74 8.52 -19.61
N GLU A 180 -7.89 8.64 -20.30
CA GLU A 180 -8.39 7.63 -21.23
C GLU A 180 -7.41 7.32 -22.37
N GLU A 181 -6.69 8.35 -22.85
CA GLU A 181 -5.71 8.22 -23.94
C GLU A 181 -4.53 7.29 -23.61
N TYR A 182 -4.22 7.13 -22.33
CA TYR A 182 -3.10 6.26 -21.90
C TYR A 182 -3.55 4.89 -21.39
N LYS A 183 -4.84 4.71 -21.11
CA LYS A 183 -5.40 3.44 -20.62
C LYS A 183 -5.08 2.23 -21.52
N PRO A 184 -5.06 2.34 -22.85
CA PRO A 184 -4.76 1.20 -23.74
C PRO A 184 -3.40 0.53 -23.49
N LYS A 185 -2.42 1.26 -22.95
CA LYS A 185 -1.12 0.69 -22.63
C LYS A 185 -0.93 0.27 -21.17
N ILE A 186 -1.94 0.48 -20.31
CA ILE A 186 -1.90 0.11 -18.89
C ILE A 186 -2.65 -1.20 -18.66
N ASN A 187 -1.94 -2.18 -18.10
CA ASN A 187 -2.51 -3.48 -17.73
C ASN A 187 -2.86 -3.49 -16.25
N ILE A 188 -3.93 -4.17 -15.87
CA ILE A 188 -4.34 -4.31 -14.48
C ILE A 188 -3.74 -5.59 -13.93
N ILE A 189 -2.66 -5.47 -13.16
CA ILE A 189 -1.93 -6.61 -12.57
C ILE A 189 -1.44 -6.18 -11.18
N HIS A 190 -1.89 -6.89 -10.14
CA HIS A 190 -1.46 -6.65 -8.77
C HIS A 190 -0.09 -7.25 -8.48
N GLU A 191 0.59 -6.80 -7.42
CA GLU A 191 1.89 -7.35 -6.98
C GLU A 191 1.77 -8.76 -6.38
N GLY A 192 0.56 -9.13 -5.99
CA GLY A 192 0.27 -10.42 -5.37
C GLY A 192 0.40 -10.43 -3.84
N ILE A 193 -0.28 -11.38 -3.23
CA ILE A 193 -0.26 -11.64 -1.78
C ILE A 193 0.35 -13.01 -1.54
N ASP A 194 1.32 -13.09 -0.64
CA ASP A 194 1.91 -14.36 -0.19
C ASP A 194 0.89 -15.15 0.66
N THR A 195 0.05 -15.91 0.00
CA THR A 195 -1.05 -16.68 0.62
C THR A 195 -0.59 -17.87 1.45
N ARG A 196 0.71 -18.24 1.39
CA ARG A 196 1.33 -19.23 2.26
C ARG A 196 1.67 -18.63 3.59
N PHE A 197 2.27 -17.43 3.58
CA PHE A 197 2.53 -16.67 4.79
C PHE A 197 1.23 -16.11 5.38
N CYS A 198 0.44 -15.40 4.57
CA CYS A 198 -0.86 -14.87 4.96
C CYS A 198 -1.91 -15.99 4.90
N SER A 199 -1.88 -16.88 5.87
CA SER A 199 -2.80 -18.03 5.98
C SER A 199 -3.44 -18.07 7.37
N PRO A 200 -4.70 -18.53 7.47
CA PRO A 200 -5.35 -18.73 8.76
C PRO A 200 -4.57 -19.71 9.63
N ASP A 201 -4.91 -19.79 10.91
CA ASP A 201 -4.27 -20.74 11.81
C ASP A 201 -4.55 -22.18 11.35
N PRO A 202 -3.52 -23.05 11.28
CA PRO A 202 -3.68 -24.44 10.81
C PRO A 202 -4.64 -25.28 11.66
N SER A 203 -4.85 -24.93 12.93
CA SER A 203 -5.81 -25.62 13.80
C SER A 203 -7.27 -25.34 13.44
N GLY A 204 -7.53 -24.35 12.58
CA GLY A 204 -8.87 -23.88 12.24
C GLY A 204 -9.57 -23.13 13.38
N LYS A 205 -8.86 -22.89 14.50
CA LYS A 205 -9.33 -22.11 15.64
C LYS A 205 -8.69 -20.72 15.63
N ARG A 206 -9.35 -19.77 16.25
CA ARG A 206 -8.77 -18.44 16.49
C ARG A 206 -7.96 -18.50 17.79
N PRO A 207 -6.62 -18.32 17.72
CA PRO A 207 -5.78 -18.36 18.91
C PRO A 207 -5.96 -17.10 19.77
N GLY A 208 -5.50 -17.15 21.02
CA GLY A 208 -5.20 -15.94 21.79
C GLY A 208 -4.02 -15.17 21.18
N LEU A 209 -3.73 -13.98 21.68
CA LEU A 209 -2.64 -13.15 21.20
C LEU A 209 -1.57 -12.95 22.28
N VAL A 210 -0.33 -13.37 21.98
CA VAL A 210 0.83 -13.13 22.85
C VAL A 210 1.89 -12.36 22.06
N LEU A 211 2.26 -11.18 22.60
CA LEU A 211 3.34 -10.33 22.11
C LEU A 211 4.32 -10.07 23.27
N ASP A 212 5.39 -10.85 23.32
CA ASP A 212 6.30 -10.94 24.48
C ASP A 212 7.06 -9.64 24.72
N ASP A 213 7.46 -8.93 23.66
CA ASP A 213 8.25 -7.69 23.73
C ASP A 213 7.52 -6.55 24.45
N ILE A 214 6.19 -6.55 24.44
CA ILE A 214 5.34 -5.57 25.12
C ILE A 214 4.51 -6.18 26.26
N LYS A 215 4.78 -7.45 26.61
CA LYS A 215 4.07 -8.20 27.66
C LYS A 215 2.54 -8.20 27.48
N LEU A 216 2.05 -8.21 26.24
CA LEU A 216 0.64 -8.33 25.94
C LEU A 216 0.26 -9.81 25.85
N ASN A 217 -0.73 -10.20 26.64
CA ASN A 217 -1.31 -11.54 26.61
C ASN A 217 -2.83 -11.43 26.66
N ILE A 218 -3.48 -11.74 25.53
CA ILE A 218 -4.95 -11.80 25.42
C ILE A 218 -5.34 -13.26 25.27
N PRO A 219 -6.11 -13.83 26.20
CA PRO A 219 -6.47 -15.25 26.20
C PRO A 219 -7.28 -15.69 24.98
N GLU A 220 -7.21 -16.97 24.65
CA GLU A 220 -8.13 -17.60 23.70
C GLU A 220 -9.58 -17.43 24.15
N GLY A 221 -10.50 -17.22 23.20
CA GLY A 221 -11.91 -16.95 23.48
C GLY A 221 -12.25 -15.47 23.71
N THR A 222 -11.24 -14.60 23.81
CA THR A 222 -11.46 -13.15 23.87
C THR A 222 -11.78 -12.60 22.48
N GLU A 223 -12.69 -11.65 22.39
CA GLU A 223 -12.94 -10.92 21.14
C GLU A 223 -11.81 -9.94 20.88
N ILE A 224 -11.18 -10.02 19.71
CA ILE A 224 -10.08 -9.12 19.32
C ILE A 224 -10.45 -8.38 18.04
N ILE A 225 -10.62 -7.07 18.15
CA ILE A 225 -10.77 -6.17 16.99
C ILE A 225 -9.38 -5.70 16.58
N THR A 226 -9.04 -5.82 15.31
CA THR A 226 -7.74 -5.39 14.80
C THR A 226 -7.87 -4.26 13.79
N TYR A 227 -6.92 -3.32 13.82
CA TYR A 227 -6.76 -2.26 12.84
C TYR A 227 -5.28 -2.16 12.46
N VAL A 228 -4.98 -2.09 11.17
CA VAL A 228 -3.61 -2.03 10.67
C VAL A 228 -3.46 -0.88 9.67
N ALA A 229 -2.54 0.06 9.98
CA ALA A 229 -2.17 1.14 9.08
C ALA A 229 -0.70 1.53 9.26
N ARG A 230 -0.08 2.11 8.23
CA ARG A 230 1.31 2.63 8.34
C ARG A 230 1.42 3.85 9.25
N GLY A 231 0.36 4.64 9.29
CA GLY A 231 0.21 5.85 10.08
C GLY A 231 -1.22 6.05 10.50
N PHE A 232 -1.42 6.79 11.59
CA PHE A 232 -2.74 7.11 12.12
C PHE A 232 -3.22 8.42 11.51
N GLU A 233 -4.14 8.33 10.57
CA GLU A 233 -4.52 9.45 9.71
C GLU A 233 -5.95 9.36 9.19
N ILE A 234 -6.48 10.50 8.72
CA ILE A 234 -7.85 10.59 8.19
C ILE A 234 -8.05 9.74 6.93
N TYR A 235 -7.01 9.59 6.07
CA TYR A 235 -7.05 8.78 4.86
C TYR A 235 -7.36 7.32 5.13
N ARG A 236 -6.88 6.80 6.27
CA ARG A 236 -7.14 5.42 6.73
C ARG A 236 -8.24 5.36 7.80
N GLY A 237 -9.01 6.43 7.94
CA GLY A 237 -10.19 6.46 8.80
C GLY A 237 -9.92 6.31 10.30
N PHE A 238 -8.68 6.56 10.75
CA PHE A 238 -8.30 6.33 12.15
C PHE A 238 -9.21 7.05 13.17
N PRO A 239 -9.56 8.34 13.01
CA PRO A 239 -10.49 8.99 13.95
C PRO A 239 -11.88 8.35 13.97
N TYR A 240 -12.41 7.96 12.81
CA TYR A 240 -13.71 7.29 12.72
C TYR A 240 -13.70 5.89 13.33
N PHE A 241 -12.57 5.16 13.15
CA PHE A 241 -12.34 3.89 13.83
C PHE A 241 -12.33 4.06 15.34
N MET A 242 -11.58 5.03 15.88
CA MET A 242 -11.51 5.27 17.33
C MET A 242 -12.87 5.66 17.92
N ASP A 243 -13.66 6.45 17.22
CA ASP A 243 -15.03 6.76 17.63
C ASP A 243 -15.93 5.52 17.60
N ALA A 244 -15.83 4.67 16.59
CA ALA A 244 -16.56 3.40 16.53
C ALA A 244 -16.18 2.46 17.68
N ILE A 245 -14.89 2.36 18.01
CA ILE A 245 -14.40 1.54 19.12
C ILE A 245 -14.93 2.02 20.47
N ARG A 246 -15.10 3.31 20.69
CA ARG A 246 -15.74 3.83 21.90
C ARG A 246 -17.16 3.27 22.07
N HIS A 247 -17.93 3.24 20.99
CA HIS A 247 -19.29 2.66 21.00
C HIS A 247 -19.26 1.16 21.29
N VAL A 248 -18.43 0.39 20.61
CA VAL A 248 -18.34 -1.07 20.78
C VAL A 248 -17.91 -1.43 22.21
N LEU A 249 -16.83 -0.82 22.73
CA LEU A 249 -16.27 -1.15 24.04
C LEU A 249 -17.15 -0.71 25.23
N ALA A 250 -18.09 0.21 25.02
CA ALA A 250 -19.06 0.59 26.03
C ALA A 250 -20.03 -0.55 26.39
N HIS A 251 -20.29 -1.47 25.45
CA HIS A 251 -21.26 -2.55 25.62
C HIS A 251 -20.62 -3.95 25.65
N ARG A 252 -19.31 -4.06 25.34
CA ARG A 252 -18.58 -5.35 25.23
C ARG A 252 -17.39 -5.39 26.17
N PRO A 253 -17.57 -5.89 27.41
CA PRO A 253 -16.48 -5.90 28.40
C PRO A 253 -15.37 -6.90 28.09
N ASN A 254 -15.64 -7.96 27.29
CA ASN A 254 -14.66 -9.01 26.91
C ASN A 254 -14.03 -8.75 25.52
N THR A 255 -14.01 -7.51 25.05
CA THR A 255 -13.45 -7.15 23.74
C THR A 255 -12.18 -6.34 23.93
N HIS A 256 -11.11 -6.75 23.27
CA HIS A 256 -9.85 -6.02 23.15
C HIS A 256 -9.66 -5.47 21.74
N VAL A 257 -8.92 -4.38 21.63
CA VAL A 257 -8.59 -3.73 20.36
C VAL A 257 -7.08 -3.69 20.19
N VAL A 258 -6.58 -4.16 19.05
CA VAL A 258 -5.15 -4.15 18.73
C VAL A 258 -4.91 -3.28 17.51
N VAL A 259 -4.19 -2.18 17.72
CA VAL A 259 -3.92 -1.13 16.71
C VAL A 259 -2.45 -1.20 16.29
N VAL A 260 -2.22 -1.62 15.05
CA VAL A 260 -0.87 -1.72 14.47
C VAL A 260 -0.59 -0.48 13.62
N GLY A 261 0.53 0.19 13.89
CA GLY A 261 0.95 1.38 13.13
C GLY A 261 1.84 2.31 13.93
N LYS A 262 2.17 3.45 13.32
CA LYS A 262 2.92 4.52 14.00
C LYS A 262 2.09 5.79 14.10
N ASP A 263 2.35 6.56 15.14
CA ASP A 263 1.86 7.93 15.29
C ASP A 263 2.57 8.86 14.29
N ARG A 264 2.09 8.83 13.06
CA ARG A 264 2.54 9.69 11.95
C ARG A 264 1.44 9.81 10.90
N ILE A 265 1.52 10.80 10.05
CA ILE A 265 0.68 10.99 8.88
C ILE A 265 1.49 10.59 7.63
N CYS A 266 1.05 9.56 6.91
CA CYS A 266 1.62 9.12 5.66
C CYS A 266 0.93 9.75 4.46
N TYR A 267 -0.37 10.01 4.56
CA TYR A 267 -1.21 10.55 3.49
C TYR A 267 -2.10 11.69 4.00
N GLY A 268 -2.32 12.69 3.15
CA GLY A 268 -3.13 13.84 3.50
C GLY A 268 -2.35 14.96 4.21
N ALA A 269 -3.09 15.92 4.74
CA ALA A 269 -2.53 17.10 5.39
C ALA A 269 -1.97 16.77 6.78
N GLN A 270 -0.81 17.36 7.09
CA GLN A 270 -0.24 17.32 8.44
C GLN A 270 -1.09 18.18 9.40
N LEU A 271 -1.28 17.70 10.62
CA LEU A 271 -1.85 18.50 11.69
C LEU A 271 -0.81 19.47 12.25
N LYS A 272 -1.25 20.66 12.65
CA LYS A 272 -0.38 21.63 13.27
C LYS A 272 -0.21 21.31 14.76
N ASP A 273 1.03 21.13 15.19
CA ASP A 273 1.44 20.97 16.61
C ASP A 273 0.84 19.74 17.34
N THR A 274 0.22 18.79 16.61
CA THR A 274 -0.41 17.59 17.18
C THR A 274 -0.40 16.41 16.19
N THR A 275 -0.90 15.26 16.63
CA THR A 275 -1.11 14.07 15.80
C THR A 275 -2.52 13.53 16.02
N TYR A 276 -3.02 12.72 15.09
CA TYR A 276 -4.33 12.10 15.27
C TYR A 276 -4.39 11.20 16.51
N LEU A 277 -3.31 10.52 16.87
CA LEU A 277 -3.27 9.72 18.09
C LEU A 277 -3.41 10.59 19.34
N LYS A 278 -2.64 11.69 19.43
CA LYS A 278 -2.72 12.61 20.55
C LYS A 278 -4.11 13.25 20.71
N GLU A 279 -4.76 13.58 19.59
CA GLU A 279 -6.15 14.09 19.63
C GLU A 279 -7.11 13.03 20.15
N GLU A 280 -6.95 11.77 19.76
CA GLU A 280 -7.79 10.68 20.27
C GLU A 280 -7.50 10.34 21.74
N GLU A 281 -6.25 10.40 22.17
CA GLU A 281 -5.86 10.26 23.60
C GLU A 281 -6.46 11.39 24.45
N LYS A 282 -6.38 12.63 23.97
CA LYS A 282 -7.00 13.80 24.63
C LYS A 282 -8.51 13.69 24.72
N LYS A 283 -9.16 13.19 23.68
CA LYS A 283 -10.60 12.93 23.63
C LYS A 283 -11.00 11.83 24.63
N GLY A 284 -10.15 10.83 24.85
CA GLY A 284 -10.38 9.73 25.78
C GLY A 284 -11.62 8.91 25.44
N GLY A 285 -12.34 8.44 26.47
CA GLY A 285 -13.63 7.75 26.31
C GLY A 285 -13.53 6.28 25.88
N TYR A 286 -12.38 5.64 26.03
CA TYR A 286 -12.18 4.21 25.84
C TYR A 286 -11.32 3.62 26.98
N PRO A 287 -11.51 2.34 27.34
CA PRO A 287 -10.72 1.68 28.38
C PRO A 287 -9.30 1.42 27.89
N THR A 288 -8.31 2.01 28.56
CA THR A 288 -6.89 1.96 28.14
C THR A 288 -6.25 0.59 28.37
N ASP A 289 -6.82 -0.24 29.23
CA ASP A 289 -6.42 -1.63 29.48
C ASP A 289 -6.89 -2.61 28.39
N ARG A 290 -7.81 -2.17 27.51
CA ARG A 290 -8.36 -2.99 26.43
C ARG A 290 -8.08 -2.44 25.03
N VAL A 291 -7.46 -1.26 24.88
CA VAL A 291 -7.03 -0.69 23.60
C VAL A 291 -5.50 -0.65 23.56
N HIS A 292 -4.90 -1.46 22.69
CA HIS A 292 -3.47 -1.70 22.64
C HIS A 292 -2.86 -1.12 21.36
N PHE A 293 -2.12 -0.02 21.48
CA PHE A 293 -1.29 0.54 20.39
C PHE A 293 0.05 -0.20 20.38
N VAL A 294 0.20 -1.15 19.48
CA VAL A 294 1.34 -2.07 19.51
C VAL A 294 2.52 -1.65 18.62
N GLY A 295 2.45 -0.49 17.97
CA GLY A 295 3.49 -0.01 17.07
C GLY A 295 3.57 -0.77 15.75
N LEU A 296 4.70 -0.64 15.02
CA LEU A 296 4.96 -1.49 13.86
C LEU A 296 5.42 -2.87 14.34
N ARG A 297 4.93 -3.92 13.68
CA ARG A 297 5.24 -5.29 14.03
C ARG A 297 6.13 -5.97 12.97
N ASN A 298 6.98 -6.88 13.40
CA ASN A 298 7.65 -7.81 12.50
C ASN A 298 6.64 -8.78 11.87
N ARG A 299 7.05 -9.50 10.83
CA ARG A 299 6.14 -10.41 10.10
C ARG A 299 5.51 -11.49 10.99
N GLY A 300 6.26 -12.05 11.95
CA GLY A 300 5.76 -13.10 12.83
C GLY A 300 4.66 -12.60 13.77
N ASP A 301 4.86 -11.45 14.42
CA ASP A 301 3.86 -10.84 15.29
C ASP A 301 2.65 -10.33 14.50
N TYR A 302 2.86 -9.79 13.30
CA TYR A 302 1.79 -9.43 12.39
C TYR A 302 0.88 -10.61 12.05
N GLN A 303 1.48 -11.78 11.77
CA GLN A 303 0.75 -13.02 11.53
C GLN A 303 -0.06 -13.45 12.76
N LYS A 304 0.53 -13.41 13.96
CA LYS A 304 -0.19 -13.72 15.22
C LYS A 304 -1.40 -12.80 15.42
N ILE A 305 -1.23 -11.49 15.21
CA ILE A 305 -2.29 -10.49 15.37
C ILE A 305 -3.47 -10.77 14.43
N LEU A 306 -3.21 -11.00 13.14
CA LEU A 306 -4.29 -11.23 12.18
C LEU A 306 -4.94 -12.60 12.36
N ARG A 307 -4.22 -13.65 12.75
CA ARG A 307 -4.80 -14.95 13.11
C ARG A 307 -5.70 -14.89 14.35
N ALA A 308 -5.39 -14.01 15.30
CA ALA A 308 -6.18 -13.80 16.51
C ALA A 308 -7.39 -12.88 16.29
N SER A 309 -7.52 -12.25 15.14
CA SER A 309 -8.56 -11.25 14.86
C SER A 309 -9.96 -11.85 14.80
N SER A 310 -10.86 -11.33 15.62
CA SER A 310 -12.31 -11.62 15.58
C SER A 310 -13.01 -10.78 14.53
N CYS A 311 -12.50 -9.55 14.36
CA CYS A 311 -12.98 -8.59 13.38
C CYS A 311 -11.81 -7.68 12.99
N HIS A 312 -11.45 -7.65 11.73
CA HIS A 312 -10.48 -6.69 11.19
C HIS A 312 -11.22 -5.50 10.62
N VAL A 313 -10.81 -4.29 11.00
CA VAL A 313 -11.39 -3.06 10.44
C VAL A 313 -10.40 -2.44 9.47
N TYR A 314 -10.82 -2.32 8.21
CA TYR A 314 -10.06 -1.67 7.16
C TYR A 314 -10.82 -0.51 6.55
N LEU A 315 -10.34 0.69 6.80
CA LEU A 315 -10.95 1.92 6.29
C LEU A 315 -9.97 2.64 5.36
N THR A 316 -10.48 3.16 4.27
CA THR A 316 -9.72 4.04 3.37
C THR A 316 -10.64 5.03 2.67
N ARG A 317 -10.14 6.25 2.46
CA ARG A 317 -10.70 7.13 1.42
C ARG A 317 -10.60 6.43 0.06
N PRO A 318 -11.29 6.89 -0.98
CA PRO A 318 -11.11 6.42 -2.35
C PRO A 318 -9.68 6.67 -2.88
N PHE A 319 -8.73 5.88 -2.38
CA PHE A 319 -7.29 5.97 -2.62
C PHE A 319 -6.72 4.58 -2.95
N VAL A 320 -5.41 4.43 -2.93
CA VAL A 320 -4.73 3.16 -3.13
C VAL A 320 -5.19 2.12 -2.12
N LEU A 321 -5.62 0.96 -2.59
CA LEU A 321 -5.93 -0.20 -1.74
C LEU A 321 -4.65 -0.71 -1.08
N SER A 322 -4.65 -0.78 0.26
CA SER A 322 -3.47 -1.26 0.99
C SER A 322 -3.36 -2.78 0.93
N TRP A 323 -2.13 -3.29 0.86
CA TRP A 323 -1.86 -4.73 1.01
C TRP A 323 -2.44 -5.29 2.30
N SER A 324 -2.49 -4.50 3.39
CA SER A 324 -3.05 -4.95 4.67
C SER A 324 -4.51 -5.41 4.58
N CYS A 325 -5.32 -4.83 3.68
CA CYS A 325 -6.67 -5.32 3.41
C CYS A 325 -6.64 -6.73 2.81
N LEU A 326 -5.89 -6.89 1.73
CA LEU A 326 -5.79 -8.17 1.02
C LEU A 326 -5.08 -9.24 1.86
N GLU A 327 -4.11 -8.85 2.68
CA GLU A 327 -3.46 -9.75 3.63
C GLU A 327 -4.46 -10.22 4.70
N ALA A 328 -5.26 -9.31 5.28
CA ALA A 328 -6.30 -9.68 6.25
C ALA A 328 -7.35 -10.60 5.62
N MET A 329 -7.77 -10.34 4.37
CA MET A 329 -8.62 -11.26 3.61
C MET A 329 -7.94 -12.62 3.44
N SER A 330 -6.65 -12.66 3.12
CA SER A 330 -5.88 -13.89 2.96
C SER A 330 -5.75 -14.68 4.26
N PHE A 331 -5.68 -14.03 5.42
CA PHE A 331 -5.73 -14.66 6.74
C PHE A 331 -7.12 -15.20 7.10
N ALA A 332 -8.12 -15.02 6.24
CA ALA A 332 -9.53 -15.31 6.51
C ALA A 332 -10.10 -14.53 7.70
N CYS A 333 -9.58 -13.33 7.97
CA CYS A 333 -10.17 -12.46 8.97
C CYS A 333 -11.59 -12.07 8.57
N PRO A 334 -12.59 -12.10 9.48
CA PRO A 334 -13.84 -11.38 9.27
C PRO A 334 -13.55 -9.87 9.16
N ILE A 335 -13.99 -9.21 8.09
CA ILE A 335 -13.60 -7.83 7.81
C ILE A 335 -14.80 -6.90 7.75
N VAL A 336 -14.67 -5.74 8.40
CA VAL A 336 -15.46 -4.54 8.15
C VAL A 336 -14.63 -3.58 7.31
N GLY A 337 -15.00 -3.40 6.06
CA GLY A 337 -14.36 -2.48 5.12
C GLY A 337 -15.15 -1.18 4.95
N SER A 338 -14.48 -0.10 4.55
CA SER A 338 -15.18 1.12 4.12
C SER A 338 -15.90 0.89 2.80
N LYS A 339 -17.15 1.39 2.68
CA LYS A 339 -17.88 1.43 1.43
C LYS A 339 -17.30 2.54 0.54
N THR A 340 -16.22 2.20 -0.12
CA THR A 340 -15.48 3.09 -1.03
C THR A 340 -14.98 2.27 -2.23
N PRO A 341 -14.84 2.85 -3.43
CA PRO A 341 -14.56 2.11 -4.65
C PRO A 341 -13.37 1.14 -4.59
N PRO A 342 -12.20 1.49 -3.99
CA PRO A 342 -11.10 0.55 -3.91
C PRO A 342 -11.41 -0.69 -3.05
N VAL A 343 -12.27 -0.56 -2.04
CA VAL A 343 -12.68 -1.67 -1.18
C VAL A 343 -13.78 -2.48 -1.85
N GLU A 344 -14.76 -1.82 -2.46
CA GLU A 344 -15.87 -2.46 -3.20
C GLU A 344 -15.38 -3.26 -4.42
N GLU A 345 -14.18 -2.97 -4.96
CA GLU A 345 -13.55 -3.79 -6.00
C GLU A 345 -13.20 -5.21 -5.54
N VAL A 346 -12.89 -5.38 -4.26
CA VAL A 346 -12.39 -6.65 -3.69
C VAL A 346 -13.33 -7.25 -2.66
N MET A 347 -14.24 -6.46 -2.14
CA MET A 347 -15.17 -6.86 -1.08
C MET A 347 -16.62 -6.55 -1.48
N GLU A 348 -17.48 -7.55 -1.36
CA GLU A 348 -18.93 -7.47 -1.56
C GLU A 348 -19.64 -7.64 -0.21
N ASP A 349 -20.52 -6.67 0.13
CA ASP A 349 -21.21 -6.65 1.42
C ASP A 349 -22.05 -7.91 1.66
N GLY A 350 -21.81 -8.58 2.78
CA GLY A 350 -22.49 -9.79 3.18
C GLY A 350 -22.03 -11.07 2.46
N VAL A 351 -21.06 -10.99 1.53
CA VAL A 351 -20.52 -12.12 0.78
C VAL A 351 -19.12 -12.51 1.26
N ASN A 352 -18.17 -11.58 1.25
CA ASN A 352 -16.79 -11.79 1.67
C ASN A 352 -16.27 -10.73 2.66
N GLY A 353 -17.19 -9.99 3.27
CA GLY A 353 -16.96 -8.99 4.30
C GLY A 353 -18.21 -8.18 4.54
N LEU A 354 -18.15 -7.20 5.44
CA LEU A 354 -19.21 -6.22 5.64
C LEU A 354 -18.71 -4.83 5.28
N LEU A 355 -19.55 -4.04 4.62
CA LEU A 355 -19.20 -2.67 4.23
C LEU A 355 -19.89 -1.64 5.15
N ALA A 356 -19.13 -0.65 5.58
CA ALA A 356 -19.62 0.45 6.41
C ALA A 356 -19.32 1.80 5.75
N GLU A 357 -20.23 2.77 5.95
CA GLU A 357 -20.00 4.14 5.51
C GLU A 357 -18.75 4.71 6.20
N PHE A 358 -17.76 5.14 5.40
CA PHE A 358 -16.43 5.55 5.87
C PHE A 358 -16.47 6.61 6.97
N ARG A 359 -17.36 7.61 6.83
CA ARG A 359 -17.49 8.77 7.73
C ARG A 359 -18.52 8.55 8.86
N SER A 360 -19.00 7.32 9.07
CA SER A 360 -19.99 6.99 10.07
C SER A 360 -19.47 6.04 11.16
N PRO A 361 -18.93 6.55 12.28
CA PRO A 361 -18.48 5.71 13.40
C PRO A 361 -19.57 4.76 13.91
N TYR A 362 -20.82 5.22 13.93
CA TYR A 362 -21.96 4.39 14.33
C TYR A 362 -22.18 3.21 13.38
N HIS A 363 -22.11 3.44 12.06
CA HIS A 363 -22.28 2.36 11.08
C HIS A 363 -21.12 1.36 11.17
N ILE A 364 -19.88 1.86 11.35
CA ILE A 364 -18.68 1.02 11.57
C ILE A 364 -18.88 0.16 12.82
N ALA A 365 -19.28 0.76 13.94
CA ALA A 365 -19.52 0.04 15.19
C ALA A 365 -20.58 -1.06 15.02
N ARG A 366 -21.71 -0.74 14.38
CA ARG A 366 -22.78 -1.70 14.11
C ARG A 366 -22.32 -2.90 13.27
N LYS A 367 -21.49 -2.66 12.24
CA LYS A 367 -20.92 -3.74 11.41
C LYS A 367 -19.89 -4.59 12.17
N ILE A 368 -19.14 -4.00 13.10
CA ILE A 368 -18.27 -4.74 14.00
C ILE A 368 -19.10 -5.64 14.91
N GLU A 369 -20.12 -5.10 15.58
CA GLU A 369 -21.01 -5.85 16.45
C GLU A 369 -21.71 -7.00 15.71
N GLU A 370 -22.18 -6.78 14.49
CA GLU A 370 -22.80 -7.79 13.63
C GLU A 370 -21.88 -8.99 13.38
N LEU A 371 -20.55 -8.80 13.22
CA LEU A 371 -19.58 -9.87 13.11
C LEU A 371 -19.29 -10.57 14.45
N LEU A 372 -19.25 -9.81 15.54
CA LEU A 372 -18.95 -10.37 16.86
C LEU A 372 -20.16 -11.14 17.44
N ASP A 373 -21.39 -10.78 17.08
CA ASP A 373 -22.62 -11.44 17.52
C ASP A 373 -22.90 -12.78 16.80
N ASP A 374 -22.36 -12.96 15.57
CA ASP A 374 -22.51 -14.18 14.81
C ASP A 374 -21.14 -14.72 14.31
N PRO A 375 -20.37 -15.40 15.18
CA PRO A 375 -19.05 -15.94 14.85
C PRO A 375 -19.07 -16.96 13.70
N GLU A 376 -20.15 -17.71 13.53
CA GLU A 376 -20.27 -18.67 12.42
C GLU A 376 -20.44 -17.97 11.07
N ARG A 377 -21.25 -16.92 11.01
CA ARG A 377 -21.35 -16.06 9.83
C ARG A 377 -20.03 -15.35 9.57
N ALA A 378 -19.42 -14.77 10.59
CA ALA A 378 -18.12 -14.12 10.48
C ALA A 378 -17.06 -15.04 9.90
N LYS A 379 -16.98 -16.30 10.36
CA LYS A 379 -16.08 -17.33 9.81
C LYS A 379 -16.34 -17.63 8.33
N LYS A 380 -17.61 -17.71 7.92
CA LYS A 380 -17.98 -17.91 6.49
C LYS A 380 -17.54 -16.74 5.63
N LEU A 381 -17.77 -15.50 6.07
CA LEU A 381 -17.33 -14.30 5.37
C LEU A 381 -15.80 -14.25 5.23
N GLY A 382 -15.07 -14.56 6.30
CA GLY A 382 -13.61 -14.63 6.27
C GLY A 382 -13.10 -15.71 5.32
N ALA A 383 -13.71 -16.88 5.28
CA ALA A 383 -13.36 -17.93 4.31
C ALA A 383 -13.58 -17.47 2.86
N ALA A 384 -14.72 -16.84 2.57
CA ALA A 384 -15.01 -16.29 1.24
C ALA A 384 -14.03 -15.15 0.85
N ALA A 385 -13.63 -14.34 1.83
CA ALA A 385 -12.58 -13.32 1.61
C ALA A 385 -11.26 -13.97 1.16
N ARG A 386 -10.84 -15.07 1.82
CA ARG A 386 -9.64 -15.80 1.44
C ARG A 386 -9.73 -16.38 0.03
N GLU A 387 -10.86 -17.00 -0.34
CA GLU A 387 -11.06 -17.52 -1.70
C GLU A 387 -10.89 -16.42 -2.76
N THR A 388 -11.41 -15.23 -2.51
CA THR A 388 -11.21 -14.06 -3.38
C THR A 388 -9.72 -13.77 -3.61
N ILE A 389 -8.88 -13.87 -2.55
CA ILE A 389 -7.43 -13.64 -2.67
C ILE A 389 -6.75 -14.78 -3.43
N LEU A 390 -7.07 -16.04 -3.12
CA LEU A 390 -6.51 -17.20 -3.81
C LEU A 390 -6.83 -17.19 -5.30
N GLU A 391 -8.02 -16.73 -5.67
CA GLU A 391 -8.44 -16.65 -7.06
C GLU A 391 -7.80 -15.50 -7.82
N ARG A 392 -7.77 -14.29 -7.24
CA ARG A 392 -7.46 -13.05 -7.95
C ARG A 392 -6.08 -12.46 -7.66
N PHE A 393 -5.54 -12.66 -6.46
CA PHE A 393 -4.38 -11.95 -5.96
C PHE A 393 -3.25 -12.86 -5.43
N GLU A 394 -3.30 -14.17 -5.71
CA GLU A 394 -2.26 -15.11 -5.31
C GLU A 394 -0.91 -14.68 -5.92
N LEU A 395 0.14 -14.69 -5.09
CA LEU A 395 1.45 -14.12 -5.41
C LEU A 395 2.06 -14.67 -6.71
N MET A 396 2.10 -16.00 -6.86
CA MET A 396 2.74 -16.61 -8.03
C MET A 396 1.99 -16.32 -9.33
N LYS A 397 0.65 -16.26 -9.28
CA LYS A 397 -0.18 -15.87 -10.44
C LYS A 397 0.12 -14.43 -10.86
N CYS A 398 0.18 -13.51 -9.89
CA CYS A 398 0.45 -12.11 -10.16
C CYS A 398 1.88 -11.90 -10.69
N MET A 399 2.88 -12.53 -10.08
CA MET A 399 4.27 -12.45 -10.56
C MET A 399 4.43 -13.02 -11.96
N LYS A 400 3.78 -14.15 -12.26
CA LYS A 400 3.80 -14.74 -13.60
C LYS A 400 3.15 -13.82 -14.64
N ALA A 401 2.05 -13.17 -14.31
CA ALA A 401 1.40 -12.21 -15.20
C ALA A 401 2.29 -10.98 -15.50
N GLN A 402 3.03 -10.48 -14.48
CA GLN A 402 3.99 -9.39 -14.67
C GLN A 402 5.19 -9.84 -15.52
N GLU A 403 5.72 -11.04 -15.29
CA GLU A 403 6.78 -11.64 -16.08
C GLU A 403 6.36 -11.81 -17.55
N ASP A 404 5.17 -12.37 -17.79
CA ASP A 404 4.64 -12.57 -19.14
C ASP A 404 4.44 -11.23 -19.88
N LEU A 405 4.01 -10.19 -19.16
CA LEU A 405 3.93 -8.84 -19.71
C LEU A 405 5.32 -8.30 -20.08
N MET A 406 6.30 -8.47 -19.21
CA MET A 406 7.69 -8.07 -19.46
C MET A 406 8.26 -8.75 -20.71
N TYR A 407 8.10 -10.06 -20.84
CA TYR A 407 8.60 -10.78 -22.02
C TYR A 407 7.88 -10.42 -23.32
N ARG A 408 6.63 -9.98 -23.27
CA ARG A 408 5.90 -9.49 -24.44
C ARG A 408 6.45 -8.18 -25.00
N VAL A 409 6.99 -7.31 -24.14
CA VAL A 409 7.53 -6.01 -24.59
C VAL A 409 9.00 -6.05 -24.96
N VAL A 410 9.72 -7.09 -24.55
CA VAL A 410 11.13 -7.32 -24.94
C VAL A 410 11.25 -7.94 -26.33
N ARG A 411 10.22 -8.68 -26.78
CA ARG A 411 10.16 -9.31 -28.12
C ARG A 411 9.81 -8.29 -29.20
#